data_51c861ac3c79cc65c183f7cd4aa1c3ff
#
_entry.id   51c861ac3c79cc65c183f7cd4aa1c3ff
#
_cell.length_a   1.000
_cell.length_b   1.000
_cell.length_c   1.000
_cell.angle_alpha   90.00
_cell.angle_beta   90.00
_cell.angle_gamma   90.00
#
_symmetry.space_group_name_H-M   'P 1'
#
loop_
_entity.id
_entity.type
_entity.pdbx_description
1 polymer ?
#
loop_
_entity_poly.entity_id
_entity_poly.type
_entity_poly.pdbx_seq_one_letter_code
_entity_poly.pdbx_strand_id
1 'polypeptide(L)'
;MSELQEEQAQVSNTKNSQKLIIYLIVGALITTAGIFGYTELYQKPLEAKAADAMYVAEKYFANDSSELVLNGDGTSKGVLYIIKEFSGTNAANLAKYYAGMSYYRLKDYNKAIDYLKDFSTNAKQVQAVAYGSIGDAYSELKKNEEAIEYYKKAGTHFPEDEAISSEYLFRAASFLELNGKNDAAIEIYKQIKQNYPKSEKGFSIDKYINRLQVQP
;
A
#
# COMPACT_ATOMS: atom_id res chain seq x y z
N MET A 1 -29.39 -32.13 -54.37
CA MET A 1 -28.05 -31.46 -54.46
C MET A 1 -27.85 -30.40 -53.35
N SER A 2 -28.92 -29.77 -52.83
CA SER A 2 -28.83 -28.79 -51.72
C SER A 2 -28.47 -29.40 -50.36
N GLU A 3 -29.07 -30.53 -50.00
CA GLU A 3 -28.82 -31.18 -48.67
C GLU A 3 -27.39 -31.67 -48.51
N LEU A 4 -26.77 -32.24 -49.56
CA LEU A 4 -25.36 -32.67 -49.50
C LEU A 4 -24.37 -31.51 -49.37
N GLN A 5 -24.70 -30.31 -49.88
CA GLN A 5 -23.88 -29.11 -49.72
C GLN A 5 -24.00 -28.50 -48.32
N GLU A 6 -25.19 -28.52 -47.71
CA GLU A 6 -25.40 -28.08 -46.34
C GLU A 6 -24.71 -29.01 -45.32
N GLU A 7 -24.76 -30.32 -45.51
CA GLU A 7 -24.10 -31.29 -44.66
C GLU A 7 -22.56 -31.17 -44.72
N GLN A 8 -21.99 -30.94 -45.92
CA GLN A 8 -20.57 -30.69 -46.09
C GLN A 8 -20.13 -29.38 -45.46
N ALA A 9 -20.95 -28.32 -45.51
CA ALA A 9 -20.67 -27.04 -44.87
C ALA A 9 -20.71 -27.17 -43.34
N GLN A 10 -21.67 -27.89 -42.76
CA GLN A 10 -21.75 -28.14 -41.32
C GLN A 10 -20.56 -28.95 -40.81
N VAL A 11 -20.15 -30.00 -41.51
CA VAL A 11 -18.98 -30.83 -41.16
C VAL A 11 -17.68 -29.98 -41.22
N SER A 12 -17.54 -29.14 -42.25
CA SER A 12 -16.40 -28.23 -42.38
C SER A 12 -16.34 -27.21 -41.22
N ASN A 13 -17.48 -26.63 -40.87
CA ASN A 13 -17.56 -25.64 -39.77
C ASN A 13 -17.24 -26.29 -38.41
N THR A 14 -17.73 -27.52 -38.17
CA THR A 14 -17.44 -28.27 -36.93
C THR A 14 -15.95 -28.62 -36.82
N LYS A 15 -15.30 -29.03 -37.91
CA LYS A 15 -13.86 -29.31 -37.94
C LYS A 15 -13.02 -28.06 -37.70
N ASN A 16 -13.43 -26.91 -38.22
CA ASN A 16 -12.73 -25.62 -37.97
C ASN A 16 -12.89 -25.15 -36.53
N SER A 17 -14.08 -25.30 -35.94
CA SER A 17 -14.33 -25.01 -34.54
C SER A 17 -13.51 -25.91 -33.61
N GLN A 18 -13.38 -27.19 -33.90
CA GLN A 18 -12.54 -28.13 -33.16
C GLN A 18 -11.05 -27.73 -33.20
N LYS A 19 -10.54 -27.37 -34.38
CA LYS A 19 -9.16 -26.88 -34.52
C LYS A 19 -8.93 -25.60 -33.69
N LEU A 20 -9.87 -24.65 -33.71
CA LEU A 20 -9.79 -23.42 -32.92
C LEU A 20 -9.72 -23.73 -31.41
N ILE A 21 -10.57 -24.63 -30.92
CA ILE A 21 -10.56 -25.07 -29.52
C ILE A 21 -9.21 -25.70 -29.16
N ILE A 22 -8.66 -26.57 -30.02
CA ILE A 22 -7.34 -27.17 -29.78
C ILE A 22 -6.25 -26.11 -29.71
N TYR A 23 -6.23 -25.13 -30.60
CA TYR A 23 -5.25 -24.04 -30.55
C TYR A 23 -5.38 -23.18 -29.27
N LEU A 24 -6.60 -22.94 -28.82
CA LEU A 24 -6.83 -22.20 -27.54
C LEU A 24 -6.33 -23.00 -26.33
N ILE A 25 -6.57 -24.32 -26.32
CA ILE A 25 -6.09 -25.20 -25.22
C ILE A 25 -4.54 -25.24 -25.23
N VAL A 26 -3.93 -25.46 -26.40
CA VAL A 26 -2.47 -25.50 -26.53
C VAL A 26 -1.86 -24.14 -26.13
N GLY A 27 -2.46 -23.05 -26.59
CA GLY A 27 -2.03 -21.70 -26.18
C GLY A 27 -2.11 -21.50 -24.67
N ALA A 28 -3.22 -21.92 -24.03
CA ALA A 28 -3.38 -21.87 -22.59
C ALA A 28 -2.33 -22.71 -21.83
N LEU A 29 -2.04 -23.91 -22.33
CA LEU A 29 -1.01 -24.77 -21.72
C LEU A 29 0.40 -24.17 -21.83
N ILE A 30 0.75 -23.60 -22.98
CA ILE A 30 2.05 -22.93 -23.16
C ILE A 30 2.19 -21.73 -22.23
N THR A 31 1.15 -20.89 -22.12
CA THR A 31 1.17 -19.73 -21.22
C THR A 31 1.27 -20.15 -19.76
N THR A 32 0.51 -21.17 -19.34
CA THR A 32 0.57 -21.72 -17.98
C THR A 32 1.95 -22.29 -17.66
N ALA A 33 2.53 -23.08 -18.57
CA ALA A 33 3.87 -23.63 -18.41
C ALA A 33 4.94 -22.53 -18.36
N GLY A 34 4.80 -21.47 -19.16
CA GLY A 34 5.68 -20.31 -19.15
C GLY A 34 5.63 -19.55 -17.82
N ILE A 35 4.43 -19.29 -17.31
CA ILE A 35 4.22 -18.64 -16.00
C ILE A 35 4.81 -19.51 -14.88
N PHE A 36 4.53 -20.81 -14.89
CA PHE A 36 5.05 -21.74 -13.90
C PHE A 36 6.58 -21.79 -13.92
N GLY A 37 7.19 -21.94 -15.10
CA GLY A 37 8.65 -21.94 -15.25
C GLY A 37 9.28 -20.63 -14.77
N TYR A 38 8.72 -19.48 -15.14
CA TYR A 38 9.17 -18.19 -14.66
C TYR A 38 9.08 -18.07 -13.13
N THR A 39 7.96 -18.50 -12.55
CA THR A 39 7.76 -18.41 -11.09
C THR A 39 8.74 -19.31 -10.34
N GLU A 40 8.89 -20.59 -10.74
CA GLU A 40 9.71 -21.56 -10.00
C GLU A 40 11.21 -21.33 -10.20
N LEU A 41 11.63 -21.04 -11.44
CA LEU A 41 13.05 -21.00 -11.78
C LEU A 41 13.67 -19.61 -11.63
N TYR A 42 12.87 -18.56 -11.68
CA TYR A 42 13.38 -17.19 -11.60
C TYR A 42 12.85 -16.43 -10.38
N GLN A 43 11.51 -16.31 -10.24
CA GLN A 43 10.91 -15.47 -9.22
C GLN A 43 11.18 -15.97 -7.80
N LYS A 44 10.97 -17.24 -7.51
CA LYS A 44 11.19 -17.81 -6.16
C LYS A 44 12.65 -17.72 -5.69
N PRO A 45 13.67 -18.08 -6.49
CA PRO A 45 15.07 -17.90 -6.09
C PRO A 45 15.44 -16.43 -5.88
N LEU A 46 14.88 -15.52 -6.69
CA LEU A 46 15.08 -14.08 -6.55
C LEU A 46 14.47 -13.55 -5.24
N GLU A 47 13.24 -13.97 -4.92
CA GLU A 47 12.55 -13.62 -3.67
C GLU A 47 13.33 -14.12 -2.44
N ALA A 48 13.83 -15.38 -2.47
CA ALA A 48 14.63 -15.92 -1.38
C ALA A 48 15.90 -15.08 -1.11
N LYS A 49 16.64 -14.74 -2.16
CA LYS A 49 17.83 -13.88 -2.04
C LYS A 49 17.49 -12.49 -1.53
N ALA A 50 16.39 -11.92 -1.97
CA ALA A 50 15.92 -10.62 -1.53
C ALA A 50 15.52 -10.65 -0.05
N ALA A 51 14.81 -11.69 0.39
CA ALA A 51 14.42 -11.89 1.79
C ALA A 51 15.64 -12.06 2.70
N ASP A 52 16.65 -12.84 2.29
CA ASP A 52 17.89 -13.00 3.03
C ASP A 52 18.62 -11.64 3.20
N ALA A 53 18.65 -10.82 2.14
CA ALA A 53 19.25 -9.49 2.21
C ALA A 53 18.47 -8.53 3.13
N MET A 54 17.14 -8.68 3.27
CA MET A 54 16.32 -7.85 4.15
C MET A 54 16.62 -8.07 5.63
N TYR A 55 17.00 -9.27 6.04
CA TYR A 55 17.18 -9.62 7.46
C TYR A 55 18.07 -8.64 8.23
N VAL A 56 19.19 -8.23 7.64
CA VAL A 56 20.14 -7.30 8.30
C VAL A 56 19.55 -5.88 8.32
N ALA A 57 18.91 -5.45 7.26
CA ALA A 57 18.25 -4.14 7.19
C ALA A 57 17.12 -4.01 8.23
N GLU A 58 16.33 -5.06 8.44
CA GLU A 58 15.29 -5.10 9.48
C GLU A 58 15.88 -4.99 10.89
N LYS A 59 17.01 -5.64 11.16
CA LYS A 59 17.73 -5.52 12.42
C LYS A 59 18.22 -4.09 12.65
N TYR A 60 18.76 -3.43 11.63
CA TYR A 60 19.16 -2.02 11.74
C TYR A 60 17.94 -1.11 11.96
N PHE A 61 16.82 -1.39 11.32
CA PHE A 61 15.60 -0.63 11.51
C PHE A 61 15.06 -0.74 12.95
N ALA A 62 15.09 -1.94 13.53
CA ALA A 62 14.72 -2.18 14.91
C ALA A 62 15.63 -1.44 15.93
N ASN A 63 16.87 -1.15 15.54
CA ASN A 63 17.84 -0.40 16.34
C ASN A 63 17.91 1.09 15.98
N ASP A 64 16.92 1.63 15.29
CA ASP A 64 16.83 3.04 14.86
C ASP A 64 18.02 3.54 14.03
N SER A 65 18.76 2.64 13.40
CA SER A 65 19.97 2.95 12.61
C SER A 65 19.62 3.25 11.15
N SER A 66 18.87 4.34 10.91
CA SER A 66 18.28 4.68 9.60
C SER A 66 19.27 4.73 8.45
N GLU A 67 20.49 5.26 8.66
CA GLU A 67 21.55 5.29 7.65
C GLU A 67 21.99 3.87 7.25
N LEU A 68 22.13 2.97 8.22
CA LEU A 68 22.50 1.57 7.96
C LEU A 68 21.37 0.80 7.30
N VAL A 69 20.10 1.13 7.62
CA VAL A 69 18.95 0.58 6.90
C VAL A 69 19.03 0.93 5.43
N LEU A 70 19.28 2.20 5.10
CA LEU A 70 19.30 2.67 3.72
C LEU A 70 20.48 2.08 2.94
N ASN A 71 21.69 2.18 3.48
CA ASN A 71 22.94 1.96 2.74
C ASN A 71 23.64 0.64 3.05
N GLY A 72 23.34 0.02 4.21
CA GLY A 72 24.10 -1.10 4.75
C GLY A 72 25.37 -0.65 5.46
N ASP A 73 26.18 -1.62 5.90
CA ASP A 73 27.41 -1.42 6.68
C ASP A 73 28.71 -1.69 5.90
N GLY A 74 28.58 -1.82 4.57
CA GLY A 74 29.68 -2.20 3.68
C GLY A 74 29.79 -3.72 3.49
N THR A 75 29.49 -4.53 4.49
CA THR A 75 29.41 -6.00 4.39
C THR A 75 28.02 -6.43 3.96
N SER A 76 27.00 -5.92 4.62
CA SER A 76 25.60 -6.15 4.29
C SER A 76 25.04 -5.00 3.45
N LYS A 77 24.14 -5.34 2.54
CA LYS A 77 23.50 -4.35 1.67
C LYS A 77 22.29 -3.73 2.36
N GLY A 78 22.07 -2.42 2.15
CA GLY A 78 20.89 -1.73 2.64
C GLY A 78 19.68 -1.85 1.72
N VAL A 79 18.54 -1.31 2.17
CA VAL A 79 17.26 -1.43 1.44
C VAL A 79 17.28 -0.77 0.07
N LEU A 80 18.09 0.28 -0.15
CA LEU A 80 18.22 0.92 -1.45
C LEU A 80 18.81 -0.03 -2.51
N TYR A 81 19.77 -0.86 -2.12
CA TYR A 81 20.30 -1.91 -2.97
C TYR A 81 19.22 -2.96 -3.26
N ILE A 82 18.47 -3.38 -2.23
CA ILE A 82 17.44 -4.42 -2.35
C ILE A 82 16.33 -3.98 -3.30
N ILE A 83 15.86 -2.74 -3.20
CA ILE A 83 14.84 -2.16 -4.09
C ILE A 83 15.30 -2.21 -5.56
N LYS A 84 16.57 -1.92 -5.80
CA LYS A 84 17.14 -1.85 -7.16
C LYS A 84 17.36 -3.25 -7.74
N GLU A 85 18.11 -4.10 -7.02
CA GLU A 85 18.59 -5.38 -7.55
C GLU A 85 17.52 -6.48 -7.55
N PHE A 86 16.55 -6.40 -6.64
CA PHE A 86 15.49 -7.39 -6.50
C PHE A 86 14.11 -6.82 -6.87
N SER A 87 14.08 -5.88 -7.79
CA SER A 87 12.84 -5.26 -8.25
C SER A 87 11.80 -6.31 -8.67
N GLY A 88 10.53 -6.11 -8.27
CA GLY A 88 9.44 -7.03 -8.52
C GLY A 88 9.26 -8.15 -7.48
N THR A 89 10.13 -8.22 -6.44
CA THR A 89 9.95 -9.13 -5.30
C THR A 89 9.12 -8.47 -4.18
N ASN A 90 8.49 -9.30 -3.34
CA ASN A 90 7.82 -8.81 -2.13
C ASN A 90 8.81 -8.16 -1.15
N ALA A 91 10.00 -8.72 -1.05
CA ALA A 91 11.08 -8.17 -0.22
C ALA A 91 11.49 -6.76 -0.70
N ALA A 92 11.66 -6.54 -2.01
CA ALA A 92 11.94 -5.21 -2.55
C ALA A 92 10.79 -4.23 -2.34
N ASN A 93 9.54 -4.70 -2.41
CA ASN A 93 8.39 -3.86 -2.08
C ASN A 93 8.38 -3.49 -0.59
N LEU A 94 8.64 -4.44 0.32
CA LEU A 94 8.77 -4.16 1.76
C LEU A 94 9.96 -3.24 2.06
N ALA A 95 11.07 -3.39 1.34
CA ALA A 95 12.23 -2.51 1.43
C ALA A 95 11.88 -1.03 1.18
N LYS A 96 10.89 -0.73 0.31
CA LYS A 96 10.39 0.63 0.11
C LYS A 96 9.75 1.21 1.37
N TYR A 97 8.99 0.41 2.12
CA TYR A 97 8.44 0.84 3.40
C TYR A 97 9.56 1.22 4.39
N TYR A 98 10.56 0.36 4.53
CA TYR A 98 11.71 0.64 5.41
C TYR A 98 12.52 1.84 4.94
N ALA A 99 12.71 2.02 3.62
CA ALA A 99 13.35 3.20 3.07
C ALA A 99 12.58 4.47 3.41
N GLY A 100 11.27 4.47 3.18
CA GLY A 100 10.41 5.62 3.47
C GLY A 100 10.43 6.01 4.94
N MET A 101 10.30 5.02 5.84
CA MET A 101 10.35 5.27 7.29
C MET A 101 11.74 5.75 7.75
N SER A 102 12.81 5.23 7.16
CA SER A 102 14.18 5.66 7.46
C SER A 102 14.44 7.09 6.98
N TYR A 103 14.01 7.45 5.78
CA TYR A 103 14.08 8.84 5.31
C TYR A 103 13.24 9.79 6.17
N TYR A 104 12.06 9.36 6.64
CA TYR A 104 11.26 10.15 7.57
C TYR A 104 12.04 10.45 8.87
N ARG A 105 12.67 9.44 9.49
CA ARG A 105 13.50 9.61 10.69
C ARG A 105 14.70 10.55 10.45
N LEU A 106 15.28 10.49 9.24
CA LEU A 106 16.36 11.39 8.81
C LEU A 106 15.88 12.77 8.36
N LYS A 107 14.57 13.05 8.44
CA LYS A 107 13.91 14.32 8.05
C LYS A 107 14.00 14.63 6.54
N ASP A 108 14.32 13.65 5.70
CA ASP A 108 14.18 13.77 4.25
C ASP A 108 12.75 13.39 3.86
N TYR A 109 11.81 14.27 4.19
CA TYR A 109 10.37 14.01 4.05
C TYR A 109 9.94 13.81 2.58
N ASN A 110 10.61 14.45 1.63
CA ASN A 110 10.29 14.23 0.22
C ASN A 110 10.60 12.80 -0.21
N LYS A 111 11.78 12.28 0.10
CA LYS A 111 12.10 10.88 -0.20
C LYS A 111 11.23 9.91 0.60
N ALA A 112 10.91 10.23 1.86
CA ALA A 112 9.99 9.42 2.65
C ALA A 112 8.64 9.25 1.93
N ILE A 113 8.07 10.34 1.43
CA ILE A 113 6.81 10.34 0.68
C ILE A 113 6.94 9.50 -0.60
N ASP A 114 8.02 9.68 -1.37
CA ASP A 114 8.21 8.96 -2.64
C ASP A 114 8.27 7.44 -2.41
N TYR A 115 9.08 6.98 -1.47
CA TYR A 115 9.20 5.55 -1.17
C TYR A 115 7.91 4.96 -0.57
N LEU A 116 7.23 5.67 0.34
CA LEU A 116 5.99 5.19 0.94
C LEU A 116 4.83 5.17 -0.06
N LYS A 117 4.78 6.07 -1.04
CA LYS A 117 3.80 6.03 -2.13
C LYS A 117 4.01 4.84 -3.07
N ASP A 118 5.25 4.44 -3.24
CA ASP A 118 5.65 3.31 -4.08
C ASP A 118 5.45 1.95 -3.38
N PHE A 119 5.21 1.95 -2.07
CA PHE A 119 4.90 0.77 -1.28
C PHE A 119 3.42 0.43 -1.35
N SER A 120 3.10 -0.88 -1.43
CA SER A 120 1.73 -1.37 -1.33
C SER A 120 1.67 -2.75 -0.69
N THR A 121 0.61 -3.03 0.08
CA THR A 121 0.42 -4.32 0.73
C THR A 121 -1.05 -4.64 0.95
N ASN A 122 -1.39 -5.94 0.97
CA ASN A 122 -2.70 -6.44 1.37
C ASN A 122 -2.89 -6.47 2.89
N ALA A 123 -1.82 -6.28 3.67
CA ALA A 123 -1.88 -6.13 5.12
C ALA A 123 -2.47 -4.75 5.45
N LYS A 124 -3.80 -4.70 5.63
CA LYS A 124 -4.58 -3.45 5.77
C LYS A 124 -4.03 -2.51 6.84
N GLN A 125 -3.62 -3.03 7.99
CA GLN A 125 -3.01 -2.23 9.07
C GLN A 125 -1.72 -1.56 8.63
N VAL A 126 -0.82 -2.31 8.01
CA VAL A 126 0.47 -1.78 7.52
C VAL A 126 0.25 -0.73 6.45
N GLN A 127 -0.70 -0.95 5.54
CA GLN A 127 -1.03 0.03 4.50
C GLN A 127 -1.62 1.30 5.09
N ALA A 128 -2.50 1.20 6.09
CA ALA A 128 -3.05 2.36 6.79
C ALA A 128 -1.94 3.18 7.49
N VAL A 129 -1.01 2.50 8.15
CA VAL A 129 0.16 3.15 8.78
C VAL A 129 1.06 3.82 7.75
N ALA A 130 1.29 3.19 6.59
CA ALA A 130 2.06 3.82 5.51
C ALA A 130 1.40 5.12 5.01
N TYR A 131 0.08 5.13 4.82
CA TYR A 131 -0.66 6.36 4.48
C TYR A 131 -0.55 7.42 5.59
N GLY A 132 -0.68 7.01 6.84
CA GLY A 132 -0.50 7.91 7.99
C GLY A 132 0.88 8.55 8.01
N SER A 133 1.93 7.76 7.75
CA SER A 133 3.31 8.25 7.70
C SER A 133 3.56 9.22 6.54
N ILE A 134 2.87 9.03 5.40
CA ILE A 134 2.88 10.02 4.31
C ILE A 134 2.22 11.32 4.78
N GLY A 135 1.09 11.23 5.49
CA GLY A 135 0.43 12.38 6.11
C GLY A 135 1.35 13.13 7.08
N ASP A 136 2.06 12.39 7.95
CA ASP A 136 3.05 12.96 8.88
C ASP A 136 4.17 13.68 8.12
N ALA A 137 4.70 13.09 7.04
CA ALA A 137 5.74 13.71 6.22
C ALA A 137 5.26 14.98 5.51
N TYR A 138 4.02 15.01 5.01
CA TYR A 138 3.43 16.22 4.45
C TYR A 138 3.20 17.31 5.51
N SER A 139 2.81 16.93 6.73
CA SER A 139 2.64 17.87 7.82
C SER A 139 3.97 18.56 8.20
N GLU A 140 5.06 17.83 8.23
CA GLU A 140 6.41 18.38 8.46
C GLU A 140 6.84 19.36 7.35
N LEU A 141 6.44 19.10 6.10
CA LEU A 141 6.64 19.99 4.97
C LEU A 141 5.67 21.18 4.94
N LYS A 142 4.77 21.33 5.93
CA LYS A 142 3.71 22.35 5.98
C LYS A 142 2.72 22.28 4.81
N LYS A 143 2.60 21.11 4.19
CA LYS A 143 1.64 20.81 3.13
C LYS A 143 0.36 20.25 3.76
N ASN A 144 -0.40 21.14 4.40
CA ASN A 144 -1.52 20.75 5.26
C ASN A 144 -2.66 20.06 4.52
N GLU A 145 -2.95 20.45 3.27
CA GLU A 145 -4.03 19.84 2.49
C GLU A 145 -3.70 18.38 2.15
N GLU A 146 -2.47 18.13 1.70
CA GLU A 146 -2.00 16.77 1.42
C GLU A 146 -1.93 15.93 2.70
N ALA A 147 -1.53 16.52 3.82
CA ALA A 147 -1.54 15.82 5.11
C ALA A 147 -2.96 15.38 5.50
N ILE A 148 -3.95 16.26 5.37
CA ILE A 148 -5.36 15.96 5.64
C ILE A 148 -5.85 14.82 4.74
N GLU A 149 -5.54 14.86 3.44
CA GLU A 149 -5.92 13.82 2.49
C GLU A 149 -5.39 12.45 2.90
N TYR A 150 -4.08 12.38 3.21
CA TYR A 150 -3.44 11.12 3.59
C TYR A 150 -3.88 10.61 4.96
N TYR A 151 -4.15 11.47 5.93
CA TYR A 151 -4.74 11.05 7.20
C TYR A 151 -6.15 10.51 7.02
N LYS A 152 -7.00 11.15 6.19
CA LYS A 152 -8.31 10.58 5.84
C LYS A 152 -8.17 9.21 5.17
N LYS A 153 -7.26 9.09 4.22
CA LYS A 153 -6.98 7.82 3.54
C LYS A 153 -6.54 6.73 4.52
N ALA A 154 -5.67 7.05 5.47
CA ALA A 154 -5.25 6.14 6.52
C ALA A 154 -6.41 5.71 7.42
N GLY A 155 -7.21 6.68 7.92
CA GLY A 155 -8.32 6.43 8.84
C GLY A 155 -9.52 5.71 8.22
N THR A 156 -9.63 5.69 6.89
CA THR A 156 -10.71 4.98 6.18
C THR A 156 -10.28 3.69 5.51
N HIS A 157 -8.97 3.37 5.53
CA HIS A 157 -8.43 2.20 4.83
C HIS A 157 -8.79 0.88 5.50
N PHE A 158 -8.84 0.85 6.81
CA PHE A 158 -9.18 -0.35 7.60
C PHE A 158 -10.16 -0.01 8.73
N PRO A 159 -11.46 0.24 8.40
CA PRO A 159 -12.46 0.68 9.36
C PRO A 159 -12.70 -0.28 10.52
N GLU A 160 -12.36 -1.56 10.36
CA GLU A 160 -12.47 -2.57 11.40
C GLU A 160 -11.44 -2.42 12.53
N ASP A 161 -10.34 -1.69 12.27
CA ASP A 161 -9.37 -1.32 13.30
C ASP A 161 -9.74 0.05 13.89
N GLU A 162 -10.52 0.01 14.98
CA GLU A 162 -11.03 1.24 15.64
C GLU A 162 -9.89 2.15 16.13
N ALA A 163 -8.76 1.58 16.55
CA ALA A 163 -7.63 2.35 17.07
C ALA A 163 -6.94 3.14 15.96
N ILE A 164 -6.55 2.46 14.88
CA ILE A 164 -5.89 3.08 13.72
C ILE A 164 -6.82 4.09 13.05
N SER A 165 -8.07 3.69 12.80
CA SER A 165 -9.03 4.53 12.08
C SER A 165 -9.37 5.80 12.84
N SER A 166 -9.68 5.69 14.15
CA SER A 166 -10.02 6.87 14.95
C SER A 166 -8.83 7.81 15.14
N GLU A 167 -7.61 7.28 15.27
CA GLU A 167 -6.39 8.08 15.41
C GLU A 167 -6.14 8.92 14.14
N TYR A 168 -6.14 8.31 12.96
CA TYR A 168 -5.86 9.06 11.74
C TYR A 168 -6.99 9.99 11.32
N LEU A 169 -8.26 9.63 11.55
CA LEU A 169 -9.37 10.56 11.37
C LEU A 169 -9.27 11.74 12.32
N PHE A 170 -8.85 11.51 13.57
CA PHE A 170 -8.63 12.58 14.52
C PHE A 170 -7.53 13.54 14.07
N ARG A 171 -6.40 13.02 13.54
CA ARG A 171 -5.34 13.85 12.96
C ARG A 171 -5.86 14.68 11.79
N ALA A 172 -6.64 14.07 10.87
CA ALA A 172 -7.25 14.81 9.76
C ALA A 172 -8.13 15.95 10.24
N ALA A 173 -9.00 15.69 11.24
CA ALA A 173 -9.88 16.72 11.81
C ALA A 173 -9.09 17.84 12.50
N SER A 174 -8.03 17.49 13.25
CA SER A 174 -7.17 18.47 13.91
C SER A 174 -6.45 19.37 12.91
N PHE A 175 -6.01 18.84 11.77
CA PHE A 175 -5.41 19.65 10.71
C PHE A 175 -6.43 20.53 9.98
N LEU A 176 -7.68 20.06 9.80
CA LEU A 176 -8.77 20.90 9.30
C LEU A 176 -9.05 22.08 10.24
N GLU A 177 -9.09 21.81 11.53
CA GLU A 177 -9.26 22.85 12.56
C GLU A 177 -8.12 23.89 12.52
N LEU A 178 -6.86 23.42 12.46
CA LEU A 178 -5.68 24.30 12.35
C LEU A 178 -5.72 25.21 11.10
N ASN A 179 -6.42 24.78 10.05
CA ASN A 179 -6.62 25.55 8.82
C ASN A 179 -7.94 26.34 8.80
N GLY A 180 -8.62 26.47 9.94
CA GLY A 180 -9.88 27.22 10.08
C GLY A 180 -11.10 26.56 9.41
N LYS A 181 -10.98 25.30 8.98
CA LYS A 181 -12.06 24.53 8.35
C LYS A 181 -12.90 23.80 9.41
N ASN A 182 -13.46 24.58 10.36
CA ASN A 182 -14.09 24.08 11.58
C ASN A 182 -15.27 23.15 11.28
N ASP A 183 -16.14 23.50 10.33
CA ASP A 183 -17.29 22.64 9.97
C ASP A 183 -16.85 21.27 9.49
N ALA A 184 -15.83 21.22 8.62
CA ALA A 184 -15.30 19.97 8.11
C ALA A 184 -14.60 19.15 9.23
N ALA A 185 -13.97 19.79 10.19
CA ALA A 185 -13.40 19.14 11.37
C ALA A 185 -14.49 18.51 12.26
N ILE A 186 -15.58 19.25 12.52
CA ILE A 186 -16.74 18.79 13.29
C ILE A 186 -17.36 17.54 12.64
N GLU A 187 -17.50 17.52 11.34
CA GLU A 187 -18.05 16.35 10.62
C GLU A 187 -17.20 15.10 10.84
N ILE A 188 -15.88 15.22 10.77
CA ILE A 188 -14.99 14.07 11.05
C ILE A 188 -15.02 13.69 12.54
N TYR A 189 -15.07 14.63 13.44
CA TYR A 189 -15.21 14.33 14.87
C TYR A 189 -16.54 13.62 15.18
N LYS A 190 -17.65 14.01 14.55
CA LYS A 190 -18.92 13.29 14.65
C LYS A 190 -18.83 11.87 14.08
N GLN A 191 -18.13 11.69 12.95
CA GLN A 191 -17.87 10.37 12.37
C GLN A 191 -17.12 9.47 13.36
N ILE A 192 -16.08 9.98 14.04
CA ILE A 192 -15.35 9.23 15.07
C ILE A 192 -16.27 8.86 16.22
N LYS A 193 -17.10 9.81 16.71
CA LYS A 193 -18.07 9.55 17.78
C LYS A 193 -19.05 8.43 17.42
N GLN A 194 -19.52 8.42 16.20
CA GLN A 194 -20.53 7.48 15.74
C GLN A 194 -19.96 6.09 15.48
N ASN A 195 -18.82 6.02 14.79
CA ASN A 195 -18.28 4.76 14.28
C ASN A 195 -17.29 4.10 15.26
N TYR A 196 -16.63 4.89 16.11
CA TYR A 196 -15.56 4.44 17.00
C TYR A 196 -15.73 4.93 18.44
N PRO A 197 -16.94 4.81 19.05
CA PRO A 197 -17.23 5.41 20.37
C PRO A 197 -16.40 4.82 21.50
N LYS A 198 -15.87 3.60 21.35
CA LYS A 198 -15.06 2.89 22.34
C LYS A 198 -13.56 3.10 22.18
N SER A 199 -13.13 3.70 21.07
CA SER A 199 -11.72 4.04 20.87
C SER A 199 -11.28 5.16 21.83
N GLU A 200 -9.97 5.28 22.04
CA GLU A 200 -9.40 6.37 22.87
C GLU A 200 -9.86 7.75 22.40
N LYS A 201 -9.87 7.97 21.09
CA LYS A 201 -10.32 9.25 20.50
C LYS A 201 -11.84 9.41 20.63
N GLY A 202 -12.61 8.36 20.35
CA GLY A 202 -14.07 8.39 20.46
C GLY A 202 -14.56 8.74 21.83
N PHE A 203 -13.93 8.18 22.88
CA PHE A 203 -14.29 8.46 24.27
C PHE A 203 -14.15 9.93 24.65
N SER A 204 -13.19 10.64 24.07
CA SER A 204 -12.88 12.05 24.43
C SER A 204 -13.35 13.06 23.38
N ILE A 205 -14.04 12.64 22.31
CA ILE A 205 -14.27 13.45 21.12
C ILE A 205 -15.24 14.62 21.35
N ASP A 206 -16.19 14.49 22.28
CA ASP A 206 -17.20 15.50 22.55
C ASP A 206 -16.62 16.87 22.94
N LYS A 207 -15.49 16.88 23.65
CA LYS A 207 -14.82 18.13 24.01
C LYS A 207 -14.35 18.93 22.79
N TYR A 208 -13.95 18.24 21.71
CA TYR A 208 -13.51 18.90 20.47
C TYR A 208 -14.70 19.45 19.70
N ILE A 209 -15.78 18.66 19.59
CA ILE A 209 -17.03 19.09 18.93
C ILE A 209 -17.59 20.33 19.63
N ASN A 210 -17.78 20.25 20.96
CA ASN A 210 -18.37 21.35 21.74
C ASN A 210 -17.52 22.63 21.67
N ARG A 211 -16.19 22.50 21.73
CA ARG A 211 -15.29 23.66 21.64
C ARG A 211 -15.48 24.40 20.30
N LEU A 212 -15.56 23.68 19.19
CA LEU A 212 -15.72 24.31 17.86
C LEU A 212 -17.09 24.88 17.62
N GLN A 213 -18.15 24.34 18.25
CA GLN A 213 -19.52 24.84 18.12
C GLN A 213 -19.76 26.13 18.94
N VAL A 214 -18.94 26.41 19.96
CA VAL A 214 -19.07 27.58 20.82
C VAL A 214 -18.22 28.77 20.34
N GLN A 215 -17.28 28.54 19.42
CA GLN A 215 -16.50 29.63 18.82
C GLN A 215 -17.38 30.42 17.83
N PRO A 216 -17.57 31.75 18.03
CA PRO A 216 -18.36 32.60 17.14
C PRO A 216 -17.68 32.78 15.78
#